data_38856ee8026d7dbdef8f470fa9786cd2
#
_entry.id   38856ee8026d7dbdef8f470fa9786cd2
#
_cell.length_a   1.000
_cell.length_b   1.000
_cell.length_c   1.000
_cell.angle_alpha   90.00
_cell.angle_beta   90.00
_cell.angle_gamma   90.00
#
_symmetry.space_group_name_H-M   'P 1'
#
loop_
_entity.id
_entity.type
_entity.pdbx_description
1 polymer ?
#
loop_
_entity_poly.entity_id
_entity_poly.type
_entity_poly.pdbx_seq_one_letter_code
_entity_poly.pdbx_strand_id
1 'polypeptide(L)' 'MTKEKQVTIKMDARSAAAVRQVLFDSQKGYTYNEVSVPPRISDIRGVIQQLDDSIGSVLGAE' A
#
# COMPACT_ATOMS: atom_id res chain seq x y z
N MET A 1 24.47 -3.25 -6.79
CA MET A 1 23.10 -3.11 -6.40
C MET A 1 22.29 -2.33 -7.43
N THR A 2 21.19 -2.85 -7.82
CA THR A 2 20.35 -2.18 -8.80
C THR A 2 19.51 -1.12 -8.13
N LYS A 3 19.58 0.07 -8.63
CA LYS A 3 18.78 1.13 -8.13
C LYS A 3 17.44 1.13 -8.86
N GLU A 4 16.40 0.88 -8.16
CA GLU A 4 15.09 0.82 -8.78
C GLU A 4 14.57 2.21 -9.04
N LYS A 5 13.95 2.38 -10.18
CA LYS A 5 13.32 3.63 -10.49
C LYS A 5 12.03 3.75 -9.70
N GLN A 6 11.80 4.92 -9.18
CA GLN A 6 10.62 5.18 -8.39
C GLN A 6 9.50 5.67 -9.26
N VAL A 7 8.30 5.26 -8.92
CA VAL A 7 7.10 5.70 -9.60
C VAL A 7 6.31 6.56 -8.64
N THR A 8 5.96 7.75 -9.07
CA THR A 8 5.19 8.67 -8.24
C THR A 8 3.82 8.86 -8.87
N ILE A 9 2.78 8.65 -8.08
CA ILE A 9 1.41 8.81 -8.53
C ILE A 9 0.72 9.79 -7.62
N LYS A 10 0.06 10.77 -8.23
CA LYS A 10 -0.68 11.76 -7.46
C LYS A 10 -2.16 11.41 -7.52
N MET A 11 -2.80 11.41 -6.37
CA MET A 11 -4.22 11.17 -6.29
C MET A 11 -4.75 11.86 -5.04
N ASP A 12 -6.03 12.15 -5.03
CA ASP A 12 -6.63 12.75 -3.85
C ASP A 12 -6.77 11.69 -2.76
N ALA A 13 -7.06 12.15 -1.54
CA ALA A 13 -7.13 11.26 -0.39
C ALA A 13 -8.23 10.22 -0.55
N ARG A 14 -9.32 10.59 -1.20
CA ARG A 14 -10.43 9.69 -1.40
C ARG A 14 -10.05 8.53 -2.31
N SER A 15 -9.38 8.85 -3.42
CA SER A 15 -8.92 7.83 -4.35
C SER A 15 -7.86 6.96 -3.70
N ALA A 16 -6.97 7.56 -2.93
CA ALA A 16 -5.93 6.81 -2.24
C ALA A 16 -6.54 5.83 -1.25
N ALA A 17 -7.57 6.24 -0.54
CA ALA A 17 -8.25 5.36 0.41
C ALA A 17 -8.93 4.19 -0.29
N ALA A 18 -9.51 4.44 -1.45
CA ALA A 18 -10.16 3.39 -2.22
C ALA A 18 -9.15 2.37 -2.71
N VAL A 19 -8.00 2.83 -3.20
CA VAL A 19 -6.94 1.94 -3.65
C VAL A 19 -6.38 1.14 -2.49
N ARG A 20 -6.19 1.80 -1.36
CA ARG A 20 -5.68 1.12 -0.17
C ARG A 20 -6.62 0.00 0.25
N GLN A 21 -7.93 0.24 0.19
CA GLN A 21 -8.91 -0.76 0.58
C GLN A 21 -8.83 -1.99 -0.32
N VAL A 22 -8.70 -1.78 -1.63
CA VAL A 22 -8.58 -2.88 -2.56
C VAL A 22 -7.30 -3.67 -2.31
N LEU A 23 -6.20 -2.97 -2.06
CA LEU A 23 -4.93 -3.63 -1.79
C LEU A 23 -4.98 -4.41 -0.49
N PHE A 24 -5.61 -3.84 0.52
CA PHE A 24 -5.73 -4.51 1.81
C PHE A 24 -6.55 -5.80 1.66
N ASP A 25 -7.66 -5.71 0.92
CA ASP A 25 -8.50 -6.89 0.69
C ASP A 25 -7.75 -7.97 -0.07
N SER A 26 -6.87 -7.59 -0.97
CA SER A 26 -6.08 -8.54 -1.73
C SER A 26 -5.12 -9.33 -0.86
N GLN A 27 -4.57 -8.70 0.17
CA GLN A 27 -3.55 -9.35 0.97
C GLN A 27 -4.07 -9.96 2.27
N LYS A 28 -5.29 -9.60 2.69
CA LYS A 28 -5.73 -10.02 4.00
C LYS A 28 -5.88 -11.53 4.15
N GLY A 29 -6.10 -12.22 3.04
CA GLY A 29 -6.17 -13.67 3.07
C GLY A 29 -4.87 -14.32 3.51
N TYR A 30 -3.77 -13.63 3.37
CA TYR A 30 -2.46 -14.14 3.77
C TYR A 30 -2.11 -13.80 5.22
N THR A 31 -2.90 -12.98 5.85
CA THR A 31 -2.66 -12.57 7.22
C THR A 31 -2.79 -13.73 8.18
N TYR A 32 -3.74 -14.58 7.93
CA TYR A 32 -4.04 -15.70 8.82
C TYR A 32 -3.47 -17.01 8.34
N ASN A 33 -2.81 -17.00 7.20
CA ASN A 33 -2.29 -18.19 6.60
C ASN A 33 -0.78 -18.15 6.68
N GLU A 34 -0.18 -19.05 7.41
CA GLU A 34 1.25 -19.03 7.61
C GLU A 34 2.02 -19.78 6.55
N VAL A 35 1.34 -20.17 5.52
CA VAL A 35 2.00 -20.81 4.40
C VAL A 35 2.78 -19.73 3.66
N SER A 36 3.69 -20.11 2.82
CA SER A 36 4.52 -19.18 2.10
C SER A 36 3.72 -18.08 1.43
N VAL A 37 4.17 -16.86 1.63
CA VAL A 37 3.51 -15.67 1.10
C VAL A 37 4.22 -15.24 -0.18
N PRO A 38 3.51 -15.04 -1.28
CA PRO A 38 4.17 -14.61 -2.51
C PRO A 38 4.88 -13.27 -2.33
N PRO A 39 6.00 -13.05 -3.03
CA PRO A 39 6.72 -11.78 -2.89
C PRO A 39 5.89 -10.55 -3.19
N ARG A 40 4.92 -10.67 -4.10
CA ARG A 40 4.11 -9.51 -4.44
C ARG A 40 3.23 -9.05 -3.27
N ILE A 41 2.95 -9.94 -2.32
CA ILE A 41 2.17 -9.55 -1.14
C ILE A 41 2.98 -8.60 -0.27
N SER A 42 4.28 -8.84 -0.18
CA SER A 42 5.16 -7.93 0.52
C SER A 42 5.17 -6.56 -0.14
N ASP A 43 5.19 -6.54 -1.47
CA ASP A 43 5.15 -5.29 -2.21
C ASP A 43 3.83 -4.56 -1.99
N ILE A 44 2.73 -5.31 -1.98
CA ILE A 44 1.40 -4.73 -1.73
C ILE A 44 1.35 -4.10 -0.33
N ARG A 45 1.90 -4.78 0.66
CA ARG A 45 1.93 -4.25 2.02
C ARG A 45 2.76 -2.99 2.10
N GLY A 46 3.85 -2.93 1.34
CA GLY A 46 4.67 -1.74 1.27
C GLY A 46 3.91 -0.56 0.67
N VAL A 47 3.12 -0.83 -0.36
CA VAL A 47 2.31 0.23 -0.98
C VAL A 47 1.22 0.69 -0.01
N ILE A 48 0.59 -0.22 0.71
CA ILE A 48 -0.41 0.14 1.71
C ILE A 48 0.21 1.08 2.74
N GLN A 49 1.42 0.78 3.19
CA GLN A 49 2.13 1.61 4.16
C GLN A 49 2.36 3.01 3.60
N GLN A 50 2.79 3.10 2.35
CA GLN A 50 3.01 4.39 1.71
C GLN A 50 1.72 5.18 1.58
N LEU A 51 0.62 4.50 1.24
CA LEU A 51 -0.67 5.16 1.13
C LEU A 51 -1.14 5.66 2.48
N ASP A 52 -0.98 4.86 3.52
CA ASP A 52 -1.38 5.27 4.87
C ASP A 52 -0.58 6.49 5.32
N ASP A 53 0.71 6.49 5.05
CA ASP A 53 1.55 7.62 5.42
C ASP A 53 1.14 8.89 4.67
N SER A 54 0.85 8.74 3.37
CA SER A 54 0.46 9.87 2.55
C SER A 54 -0.91 10.40 2.94
N ILE A 55 -1.86 9.51 3.19
CA ILE A 55 -3.20 9.90 3.60
C ILE A 55 -3.13 10.60 4.95
N GLY A 56 -2.38 10.04 5.87
CA GLY A 56 -2.22 10.64 7.19
C GLY A 56 -1.59 12.01 7.12
N SER A 57 -0.61 12.18 6.23
CA SER A 57 0.04 13.47 6.04
C SER A 57 -0.93 14.52 5.53
N VAL A 58 -1.77 14.15 4.57
CA VAL A 58 -2.75 15.09 4.00
C VAL A 58 -3.80 15.47 5.05
N LEU A 59 -4.34 14.47 5.75
CA LEU A 59 -5.36 14.74 6.75
C LEU A 59 -4.80 15.46 7.95
N GLY A 60 -3.58 15.14 8.30
CA GLY A 60 -2.92 15.79 9.43
C GLY A 60 -2.54 17.23 9.17
N ALA A 61 -2.46 17.63 7.90
CA ALA A 61 -2.11 18.99 7.56
C ALA A 61 -3.25 19.96 7.77
N GLU A 62 -4.43 19.45 7.97
CA GLU A 62 -5.57 20.31 8.26
C GLU A 62 -5.65 20.61 9.76
#